data_f38d59cd71b48e2414754d793ab01ce2
#
_entry.id   f38d59cd71b48e2414754d793ab01ce2
#
_cell.length_a   1.000
_cell.length_b   1.000
_cell.length_c   1.000
_cell.angle_alpha   90.00
_cell.angle_beta   90.00
_cell.angle_gamma   90.00
#
_symmetry.space_group_name_H-M   'P 1'
#
loop_
_entity.id
_entity.type
_entity.pdbx_description
1 polymer ?
#
loop_
_entity_poly.entity_id
_entity_poly.type
_entity_poly.pdbx_seq_one_letter_code
_entity_poly.pdbx_strand_id
1 'polypeptide(L)'
;MIRDVQNLSILEIASEMERLQQLGQSSKLSGEDLSDCTFSLSNIGSIGGTYASPVIAPPQVAIGALGRIQKLPRFDQDDNVITARVMQVSWAADHRIIDGATMARFSNLMKDYLEEPAVMAGAMC
;
A
#
# COMPACT_ATOMS: atom_id res chain seq x y z
N MET A 1 -3.55 11.27 -8.25
CA MET A 1 -3.98 9.85 -8.40
C MET A 1 -3.27 9.25 -9.60
N ILE A 2 -2.82 8.00 -9.52
CA ILE A 2 -2.29 7.24 -10.65
C ILE A 2 -3.43 6.45 -11.26
N ARG A 3 -3.69 6.63 -12.56
CA ARG A 3 -4.80 5.97 -13.27
C ARG A 3 -4.35 4.66 -13.87
N ASP A 4 -5.28 3.72 -13.98
CA ASP A 4 -5.11 2.46 -14.72
C ASP A 4 -3.82 1.70 -14.38
N VAL A 5 -3.46 1.67 -13.08
CA VAL A 5 -2.21 1.07 -12.59
C VAL A 5 -2.01 -0.39 -13.02
N GLN A 6 -3.10 -1.11 -13.31
CA GLN A 6 -3.05 -2.49 -13.80
C GLN A 6 -2.41 -2.61 -15.20
N ASN A 7 -2.32 -1.51 -15.95
CA ASN A 7 -1.73 -1.44 -17.28
C ASN A 7 -0.32 -0.85 -17.28
N LEU A 8 0.21 -0.48 -16.11
CA LEU A 8 1.49 0.20 -15.96
C LEU A 8 2.55 -0.74 -15.38
N SER A 9 3.76 -0.62 -15.89
CA SER A 9 4.95 -1.21 -15.27
C SER A 9 5.29 -0.47 -13.95
N ILE A 10 6.10 -1.11 -13.09
CA ILE A 10 6.60 -0.49 -11.85
C ILE A 10 7.33 0.83 -12.14
N LEU A 11 8.08 0.89 -13.26
CA LEU A 11 8.82 2.10 -13.64
C LEU A 11 7.89 3.25 -14.04
N GLU A 12 6.81 2.94 -14.76
CA GLU A 12 5.79 3.94 -15.13
C GLU A 12 5.04 4.43 -13.91
N ILE A 13 4.68 3.54 -12.97
CA ILE A 13 4.06 3.93 -11.69
C ILE A 13 5.01 4.83 -10.90
N ALA A 14 6.30 4.50 -10.83
CA ALA A 14 7.29 5.31 -10.11
C ALA A 14 7.45 6.70 -10.73
N SER A 15 7.51 6.78 -12.06
CA SER A 15 7.59 8.07 -12.79
C SER A 15 6.36 8.94 -12.55
N GLU A 16 5.17 8.33 -12.56
CA GLU A 16 3.93 9.06 -12.31
C GLU A 16 3.81 9.53 -10.84
N MET A 17 4.28 8.72 -9.89
CA MET A 17 4.41 9.13 -8.49
C MET A 17 5.32 10.35 -8.34
N GLU A 18 6.48 10.35 -8.99
CA GLU A 18 7.41 11.48 -8.95
C GLU A 18 6.77 12.74 -9.54
N ARG A 19 6.11 12.65 -10.70
CA ARG A 19 5.37 13.76 -11.32
C ARG A 19 4.36 14.36 -10.36
N LEU A 20 3.54 13.51 -9.74
CA LEU A 20 2.50 13.97 -8.80
C LEU A 20 3.10 14.59 -7.54
N GLN A 21 4.21 14.07 -7.02
CA GLN A 21 4.91 14.66 -5.89
C GLN A 21 5.44 16.06 -6.20
N GLN A 22 6.06 16.26 -7.36
CA GLN A 22 6.57 17.57 -7.79
C GLN A 22 5.44 18.59 -7.95
N LEU A 23 4.32 18.17 -8.56
CA LEU A 23 3.12 19.01 -8.68
C LEU A 23 2.52 19.33 -7.31
N GLY A 24 2.48 18.36 -6.39
CA GLY A 24 2.00 18.56 -5.04
C GLY A 24 2.83 19.56 -4.25
N GLN A 25 4.16 19.46 -4.32
CA GLN A 25 5.08 20.40 -3.67
C GLN A 25 4.93 21.82 -4.20
N SER A 26 4.63 21.97 -5.49
CA SER A 26 4.41 23.27 -6.13
C SER A 26 2.97 23.77 -6.07
N SER A 27 2.07 23.03 -5.41
CA SER A 27 0.62 23.30 -5.33
C SER A 27 -0.05 23.43 -6.71
N LYS A 28 0.40 22.64 -7.68
CA LYS A 28 -0.06 22.64 -9.07
C LYS A 28 -0.85 21.40 -9.48
N LEU A 29 -1.30 20.59 -8.51
CA LEU A 29 -2.18 19.46 -8.79
C LEU A 29 -3.49 19.94 -9.41
N SER A 30 -3.91 19.31 -10.49
CA SER A 30 -5.18 19.57 -11.16
C SER A 30 -6.34 18.88 -10.43
N GLY A 31 -7.58 19.27 -10.74
CA GLY A 31 -8.77 18.55 -10.27
C GLY A 31 -8.80 17.09 -10.75
N GLU A 32 -8.28 16.82 -11.95
CA GLU A 32 -8.17 15.47 -12.50
C GLU A 32 -7.16 14.61 -11.75
N ASP A 33 -6.07 15.19 -11.24
CA ASP A 33 -5.09 14.48 -10.42
C ASP A 33 -5.69 14.03 -9.07
N LEU A 34 -6.78 14.62 -8.63
CA LEU A 34 -7.40 14.41 -7.32
C LEU A 34 -8.75 13.68 -7.36
N SER A 35 -9.32 13.44 -8.56
CA SER A 35 -10.66 12.85 -8.71
C SER A 35 -10.63 11.37 -9.08
N ASP A 36 -11.78 10.69 -8.86
CA ASP A 36 -12.07 9.34 -9.34
C ASP A 36 -11.13 8.24 -8.81
N CYS A 37 -10.57 8.46 -7.62
CA CYS A 37 -9.75 7.47 -6.95
C CYS A 37 -10.61 6.30 -6.47
N THR A 38 -10.21 5.08 -6.79
CA THR A 38 -10.92 3.85 -6.39
C THR A 38 -10.32 3.20 -5.14
N PHE A 39 -9.03 3.46 -4.87
CA PHE A 39 -8.28 2.87 -3.78
C PHE A 39 -7.16 3.81 -3.32
N SER A 40 -6.93 3.92 -2.01
CA SER A 40 -5.87 4.76 -1.45
C SER A 40 -4.83 3.95 -0.68
N LEU A 41 -3.57 4.38 -0.81
CA LEU A 41 -2.50 3.99 0.08
C LEU A 41 -1.94 5.23 0.78
N SER A 42 -1.92 5.19 2.11
CA SER A 42 -1.33 6.23 2.95
C SER A 42 -0.02 5.74 3.56
N ASN A 43 1.06 6.50 3.42
CA ASN A 43 2.35 6.15 3.99
C ASN A 43 2.64 7.00 5.22
N ILE A 44 2.19 6.54 6.40
CA ILE A 44 2.49 7.17 7.69
C ILE A 44 3.88 6.79 8.22
N GLY A 45 4.47 5.72 7.68
CA GLY A 45 5.78 5.24 8.10
C GLY A 45 6.89 6.22 7.75
N SER A 46 6.74 7.02 6.71
CA SER A 46 7.69 8.06 6.29
C SER A 46 7.86 9.17 7.35
N ILE A 47 6.85 9.39 8.19
CA ILE A 47 6.88 10.36 9.30
C ILE A 47 6.93 9.68 10.68
N GLY A 48 7.16 8.36 10.72
CA GLY A 48 7.41 7.60 11.94
C GLY A 48 6.22 6.83 12.52
N GLY A 49 5.04 6.89 11.91
CA GLY A 49 3.86 6.16 12.34
C GLY A 49 4.01 4.65 12.20
N THR A 50 3.46 3.88 13.14
CA THR A 50 3.50 2.40 13.10
C THR A 50 2.13 1.80 12.82
N TYR A 51 1.10 2.30 13.51
CA TYR A 51 -0.29 1.88 13.38
C TYR A 51 -1.16 3.06 13.00
N ALA A 52 -2.22 2.80 12.24
CA ALA A 52 -3.21 3.80 11.88
C ALA A 52 -4.61 3.20 11.87
N SER A 53 -5.60 4.08 11.94
CA SER A 53 -6.99 3.76 11.62
C SER A 53 -7.37 4.63 10.42
N PRO A 54 -7.07 4.17 9.18
CA PRO A 54 -7.32 4.97 7.99
C PRO A 54 -8.83 5.12 7.78
N VAL A 55 -9.21 6.29 7.25
CA VAL A 55 -10.62 6.62 6.96
C VAL A 55 -10.84 6.55 5.45
N ILE A 56 -11.88 5.83 5.04
CA ILE A 56 -12.27 5.70 3.64
C ILE A 56 -12.84 7.05 3.18
N ALA A 57 -12.36 7.53 2.03
CA ALA A 57 -12.89 8.73 1.38
C ALA A 57 -13.81 8.33 0.21
N PRO A 58 -15.13 8.41 0.35
CA PRO A 58 -16.04 8.06 -0.74
C PRO A 58 -15.71 8.84 -2.04
N PRO A 59 -15.86 8.24 -3.22
CA PRO A 59 -16.46 6.94 -3.52
C PRO A 59 -15.55 5.71 -3.36
N GLN A 60 -14.36 5.85 -2.81
CA GLN A 60 -13.47 4.72 -2.53
C GLN A 60 -14.11 3.76 -1.54
N VAL A 61 -13.75 2.48 -1.67
CA VAL A 61 -14.29 1.40 -0.81
C VAL A 61 -13.22 0.77 0.10
N ALA A 62 -11.96 1.12 -0.08
CA ALA A 62 -10.88 0.64 0.76
C ALA A 62 -9.70 1.62 0.79
N ILE A 63 -8.95 1.58 1.88
CA ILE A 63 -7.70 2.30 2.08
C ILE A 63 -6.74 1.46 2.92
N GLY A 64 -5.46 1.45 2.53
CA GLY A 64 -4.37 0.89 3.31
C GLY A 64 -3.47 1.97 3.88
N ALA A 65 -2.99 1.79 5.11
CA ALA A 65 -1.99 2.65 5.73
C ALA A 65 -0.73 1.85 6.03
N LEU A 66 0.38 2.25 5.42
CA LEU A 66 1.69 1.64 5.59
C LEU A 66 2.41 2.28 6.78
N GLY A 67 2.79 1.45 7.76
CA GLY A 67 3.58 1.86 8.91
C GLY A 67 5.08 1.84 8.61
N ARG A 68 5.87 2.33 9.55
CA ARG A 68 7.35 2.31 9.43
C ARG A 68 7.89 0.88 9.50
N ILE A 69 8.98 0.64 8.79
CA ILE A 69 9.72 -0.60 8.88
C ILE A 69 10.57 -0.60 10.17
N GLN A 70 10.38 -1.61 11.01
CA GLN A 70 11.09 -1.76 12.28
C GLN A 70 11.92 -3.05 12.27
N LYS A 71 13.07 -3.03 12.94
CA LYS A 71 13.82 -4.25 13.29
C LYS A 71 13.25 -4.79 14.58
N LEU A 72 12.66 -5.98 14.54
CA LEU A 72 12.04 -6.62 15.69
C LEU A 72 12.55 -8.06 15.81
N PRO A 73 12.68 -8.59 17.04
CA PRO A 73 12.94 -10.01 17.24
C PRO A 73 11.69 -10.82 16.82
N ARG A 74 11.93 -11.90 16.10
CA ARG A 74 10.91 -12.88 15.69
C ARG A 74 11.49 -14.27 15.81
N PHE A 75 10.65 -15.26 15.94
CA PHE A 75 11.05 -16.65 15.83
C PHE A 75 11.02 -17.09 14.37
N ASP A 76 12.03 -17.85 13.95
CA ASP A 76 12.04 -18.58 12.69
C ASP A 76 11.27 -19.91 12.82
N GLN A 77 11.32 -20.74 11.77
CA GLN A 77 10.62 -22.02 11.74
C GLN A 77 11.22 -23.07 12.71
N ASP A 78 12.44 -22.85 13.18
CA ASP A 78 13.18 -23.71 14.09
C ASP A 78 13.20 -23.16 15.54
N ASP A 79 12.29 -22.20 15.84
CA ASP A 79 12.17 -21.51 17.13
C ASP A 79 13.40 -20.70 17.56
N ASN A 80 14.31 -20.36 16.65
CA ASN A 80 15.42 -19.46 16.94
C ASN A 80 14.97 -17.99 16.84
N VAL A 81 15.52 -17.15 17.72
CA VAL A 81 15.29 -15.71 17.67
C VAL A 81 16.12 -15.08 16.56
N ILE A 82 15.46 -14.50 15.58
CA ILE A 82 16.07 -13.77 14.47
C ILE A 82 15.68 -12.30 14.47
N THR A 83 16.46 -11.48 13.80
CA THR A 83 16.10 -10.09 13.54
C THR A 83 15.28 -10.00 12.24
N ALA A 84 14.00 -9.69 12.35
CA ALA A 84 13.12 -9.47 11.19
C ALA A 84 12.89 -7.97 10.95
N ARG A 85 12.72 -7.60 9.68
CA ARG A 85 12.23 -6.27 9.28
C ARG A 85 10.72 -6.34 9.10
N VAL A 86 9.99 -5.69 9.99
CA VAL A 86 8.53 -5.78 10.06
C VAL A 86 7.90 -4.44 9.75
N MET A 87 6.97 -4.44 8.81
CA MET A 87 6.10 -3.30 8.51
C MET A 87 4.65 -3.67 8.86
N GLN A 88 3.99 -2.82 9.62
CA GLN A 88 2.57 -2.99 9.89
C GLN A 88 1.75 -2.31 8.79
N VAL A 89 0.69 -2.98 8.35
CA VAL A 89 -0.28 -2.41 7.42
C VAL A 89 -1.65 -2.43 8.08
N SER A 90 -2.29 -1.28 8.12
CA SER A 90 -3.64 -1.13 8.66
C SER A 90 -4.63 -0.91 7.52
N TRP A 91 -5.75 -1.61 7.54
CA TRP A 91 -6.75 -1.57 6.49
C TRP A 91 -8.07 -1.03 7.00
N ALA A 92 -8.76 -0.26 6.17
CA ALA A 92 -10.19 0.01 6.31
C ALA A 92 -10.89 -0.32 4.99
N ALA A 93 -12.05 -0.97 5.08
CA ALA A 93 -12.85 -1.34 3.92
C ALA A 93 -14.34 -1.15 4.22
N ASP A 94 -15.12 -0.80 3.20
CA ASP A 94 -16.58 -0.74 3.29
C ASP A 94 -17.13 -2.17 3.36
N HIS A 95 -17.56 -2.58 4.55
CA HIS A 95 -18.00 -3.94 4.80
C HIS A 95 -19.31 -4.32 4.08
N ARG A 96 -20.00 -3.37 3.47
CA ARG A 96 -21.14 -3.63 2.58
C ARG A 96 -20.71 -4.28 1.26
N ILE A 97 -19.43 -4.09 0.88
CA ILE A 97 -18.86 -4.53 -0.41
C ILE A 97 -17.72 -5.52 -0.19
N ILE A 98 -16.88 -5.29 0.84
CA ILE A 98 -15.66 -6.06 1.12
C ILE A 98 -15.79 -6.70 2.49
N ASP A 99 -15.85 -8.03 2.54
CA ASP A 99 -15.82 -8.77 3.79
C ASP A 99 -14.40 -8.91 4.36
N GLY A 100 -14.31 -9.30 5.63
CA GLY A 100 -13.03 -9.44 6.32
C GLY A 100 -12.14 -10.52 5.69
N ALA A 101 -12.72 -11.60 5.15
CA ALA A 101 -11.96 -12.65 4.50
C ALA A 101 -11.31 -12.17 3.19
N THR A 102 -12.03 -11.38 2.40
CA THR A 102 -11.50 -10.76 1.17
C THR A 102 -10.37 -9.81 1.49
N MET A 103 -10.51 -8.95 2.51
CA MET A 103 -9.46 -8.05 2.92
C MET A 103 -8.21 -8.80 3.44
N ALA A 104 -8.41 -9.88 4.20
CA ALA A 104 -7.30 -10.69 4.71
C ALA A 104 -6.54 -11.38 3.56
N ARG A 105 -7.25 -11.95 2.56
CA ARG A 105 -6.62 -12.56 1.39
C ARG A 105 -5.83 -11.53 0.57
N PHE A 106 -6.38 -10.34 0.36
CA PHE A 106 -5.69 -9.24 -0.31
C PHE A 106 -4.41 -8.85 0.42
N SER A 107 -4.49 -8.68 1.75
CA SER A 107 -3.33 -8.35 2.57
C SER A 107 -2.24 -9.42 2.52
N ASN A 108 -2.62 -10.70 2.56
CA ASN A 108 -1.67 -11.81 2.44
C ASN A 108 -1.01 -11.83 1.06
N LEU A 109 -1.77 -11.66 -0.02
CA LEU A 109 -1.22 -11.61 -1.37
C LEU A 109 -0.24 -10.45 -1.54
N MET A 110 -0.57 -9.27 -1.02
CA MET A 110 0.34 -8.13 -1.01
C MET A 110 1.63 -8.43 -0.23
N LYS A 111 1.51 -9.08 0.93
CA LYS A 111 2.65 -9.54 1.72
C LYS A 111 3.53 -10.49 0.92
N ASP A 112 2.94 -11.51 0.30
CA ASP A 112 3.65 -12.52 -0.48
C ASP A 112 4.43 -11.87 -1.64
N TYR A 113 3.84 -10.91 -2.34
CA TYR A 113 4.53 -10.16 -3.39
C TYR A 113 5.69 -9.29 -2.88
N LEU A 114 5.57 -8.72 -1.67
CA LEU A 114 6.64 -7.92 -1.08
C LEU A 114 7.77 -8.77 -0.53
N GLU A 115 7.46 -9.95 0.01
CA GLU A 115 8.45 -10.89 0.56
C GLU A 115 9.14 -11.70 -0.54
N GLU A 116 8.44 -11.97 -1.66
CA GLU A 116 8.94 -12.74 -2.82
C GLU A 116 8.79 -11.95 -4.12
N PRO A 117 9.67 -10.96 -4.39
CA PRO A 117 9.55 -10.09 -5.57
C PRO A 117 9.56 -10.82 -6.91
N ALA A 118 10.14 -12.03 -6.96
CA ALA A 118 10.12 -12.86 -8.17
C ALA A 118 8.70 -13.35 -8.51
N VAL A 119 7.89 -13.65 -7.49
CA VAL A 119 6.48 -14.03 -7.67
C VAL A 119 5.68 -12.83 -8.19
N MET A 120 5.92 -11.65 -7.64
CA MET A 120 5.31 -10.41 -8.12
C MET A 120 5.66 -10.16 -9.59
N ALA A 121 6.94 -10.25 -9.95
CA ALA A 121 7.38 -10.05 -11.34
C ALA A 121 6.74 -11.05 -12.31
N GLY A 122 6.51 -12.29 -11.89
CA GLY A 122 5.83 -13.30 -12.70
C GLY A 122 4.30 -13.09 -12.85
N ALA A 123 3.71 -12.27 -11.98
CA ALA A 123 2.28 -11.91 -12.02
C ALA A 123 2.03 -10.59 -12.77
N MET A 124 3.07 -9.84 -13.08
CA MET A 124 3.00 -8.59 -13.86
C MET A 124 3.12 -8.93 -15.36
N CYS A 125 2.11 -8.59 -16.14
CA CYS A 125 2.09 -8.79 -17.60
C CYS A 125 2.89 -7.70 -18.29
#